data_cb984af3012a7a4c167a768b233424e1
#
_entry.id   cb984af3012a7a4c167a768b233424e1
#
_cell.length_a   1.000
_cell.length_b   1.000
_cell.length_c   1.000
_cell.angle_alpha   90.00
_cell.angle_beta   90.00
_cell.angle_gamma   90.00
#
_symmetry.space_group_name_H-M   'P 1'
#
loop_
_entity.id
_entity.type
_entity.pdbx_description
1 polymer ?
#
loop_
_entity_poly.entity_id
_entity_poly.type
_entity_poly.pdbx_seq_one_letter_code
_entity_poly.pdbx_strand_id
1 'polypeptide(L)'
;MITNAQYNQKPRRQGWKIAGWQGITVEAPPDWNLVGFGGESKAGNLRLDSGDAQNGVLGLEVRWSQPKGKFTDAMLTQRLEPFFASIIKTARKQKSLAKTESHITQDDRFPERDAQRGFGWRTDRKGIGRIWHCAECGRMCIAQVVGQPGRDFTATAQDVLASLRCHPAETGWRTWALYDLKTQVPADYALKGSPQLMNVYLQLSFQYGQSLDTITVEQWSMAGTQIKGAYLDEWFREKNKSLEPTLRCESSESESHGHPALELIGHRGGVQYWVGQVPSQLLRLQRPALHFAALLWECPESNTIILVQSLSRRPQVELMREIATRTPCH
;
A
#
# COMPACT_ATOMS: atom_id res chain seq x y z
N MET A 1 25.55 -0.37 12.60
CA MET A 1 24.61 0.69 12.99
C MET A 1 24.14 1.36 11.70
N ILE A 2 22.95 1.00 11.21
CA ILE A 2 22.34 1.62 10.04
C ILE A 2 21.60 2.84 10.58
N THR A 3 21.98 4.01 10.10
CA THR A 3 21.43 5.28 10.58
C THR A 3 19.95 5.41 10.22
N ASN A 4 19.12 5.92 11.14
CA ASN A 4 17.68 6.18 11.02
C ASN A 4 17.24 6.99 9.78
N ALA A 5 18.17 7.52 9.00
CA ALA A 5 17.90 8.32 7.80
C ALA A 5 17.37 7.52 6.60
N GLN A 6 17.49 6.19 6.59
CA GLN A 6 17.06 5.35 5.47
C GLN A 6 15.60 4.89 5.54
N TYR A 7 14.96 4.95 6.71
CA TYR A 7 13.60 4.45 6.91
C TYR A 7 12.51 5.45 6.52
N ASN A 8 12.79 6.74 6.58
CA ASN A 8 11.88 7.77 6.13
C ASN A 8 12.02 7.95 4.62
N GLN A 9 11.32 7.15 3.84
CA GLN A 9 11.06 7.48 2.43
C GLN A 9 10.15 8.72 2.37
N LYS A 10 10.72 9.87 2.69
CA LYS A 10 10.07 11.15 2.33
C LYS A 10 10.05 11.22 0.81
N PRO A 11 8.99 11.77 0.20
CA PRO A 11 9.00 12.08 -1.22
C PRO A 11 10.24 12.91 -1.55
N ARG A 12 10.88 12.61 -2.67
CA ARG A 12 12.07 13.37 -3.12
C ARG A 12 11.74 14.84 -3.41
N ARG A 13 10.48 15.10 -3.70
CA ARG A 13 9.93 16.43 -3.91
C ARG A 13 9.14 16.86 -2.70
N GLN A 14 9.45 18.06 -2.22
CA GLN A 14 8.73 18.65 -1.09
C GLN A 14 7.23 18.75 -1.43
N GLY A 15 6.38 18.33 -0.49
CA GLY A 15 4.93 18.36 -0.61
C GLY A 15 4.32 17.21 -1.42
N TRP A 16 5.11 16.34 -2.10
CA TRP A 16 4.58 15.18 -2.77
C TRP A 16 4.24 14.08 -1.78
N LYS A 17 3.28 13.25 -2.12
CA LYS A 17 2.87 12.08 -1.33
C LYS A 17 3.26 10.77 -2.02
N ILE A 18 3.37 9.72 -1.22
CA ILE A 18 3.68 8.38 -1.72
C ILE A 18 2.38 7.59 -1.77
N ALA A 19 2.11 6.95 -2.91
CA ALA A 19 1.13 5.89 -3.03
C ALA A 19 1.85 4.54 -3.22
N GLY A 20 1.35 3.49 -2.58
CA GLY A 20 2.01 2.18 -2.64
C GLY A 20 1.08 1.01 -2.45
N TRP A 21 1.19 0.02 -3.35
CA TRP A 21 0.40 -1.20 -3.32
C TRP A 21 1.24 -2.40 -3.75
N GLN A 22 1.24 -3.47 -2.96
CA GLN A 22 1.97 -4.71 -3.26
C GLN A 22 3.48 -4.52 -3.53
N GLY A 23 4.10 -3.53 -2.86
CA GLY A 23 5.51 -3.17 -3.03
C GLY A 23 5.81 -2.30 -4.25
N ILE A 24 4.83 -1.98 -5.09
CA ILE A 24 4.92 -0.90 -6.07
C ILE A 24 4.72 0.42 -5.32
N THR A 25 5.60 1.39 -5.52
CA THR A 25 5.46 2.73 -4.95
C THR A 25 5.67 3.80 -6.02
N VAL A 26 5.01 4.93 -5.83
CA VAL A 26 5.14 6.11 -6.68
C VAL A 26 4.99 7.37 -5.83
N GLU A 27 5.75 8.39 -6.16
CA GLU A 27 5.57 9.74 -5.64
C GLU A 27 4.66 10.52 -6.60
N ALA A 28 3.69 11.23 -6.05
CA ALA A 28 2.73 12.02 -6.81
C ALA A 28 2.48 13.39 -6.16
N PRO A 29 2.06 14.40 -6.94
CA PRO A 29 1.63 15.68 -6.41
C PRO A 29 0.58 15.53 -5.31
N PRO A 30 0.47 16.49 -4.37
CA PRO A 30 -0.40 16.37 -3.19
C PRO A 30 -1.90 16.33 -3.53
N ASP A 31 -2.29 16.90 -4.66
CA ASP A 31 -3.64 16.94 -5.20
C ASP A 31 -4.08 15.63 -5.89
N TRP A 32 -3.13 14.72 -6.17
CA TRP A 32 -3.47 13.42 -6.75
C TRP A 32 -3.99 12.46 -5.70
N ASN A 33 -5.11 11.83 -5.99
CA ASN A 33 -5.78 10.90 -5.08
C ASN A 33 -5.74 9.46 -5.60
N LEU A 34 -5.60 8.53 -4.68
CA LEU A 34 -5.69 7.11 -4.97
C LEU A 34 -7.16 6.77 -5.28
N VAL A 35 -7.46 6.36 -6.51
CA VAL A 35 -8.82 6.05 -6.98
C VAL A 35 -9.02 4.58 -7.33
N GLY A 36 -7.93 3.80 -7.37
CA GLY A 36 -8.05 2.38 -7.63
C GLY A 36 -6.75 1.63 -7.36
N PHE A 37 -6.88 0.48 -6.80
CA PHE A 37 -5.80 -0.49 -6.61
C PHE A 37 -6.40 -1.90 -6.57
N GLY A 38 -5.58 -2.89 -6.91
CA GLY A 38 -6.05 -4.27 -6.87
C GLY A 38 -4.98 -5.26 -7.30
N GLY A 39 -5.34 -6.53 -7.18
CA GLY A 39 -4.46 -7.64 -7.51
C GLY A 39 -3.45 -7.95 -6.41
N GLU A 40 -2.49 -8.78 -6.78
CA GLU A 40 -1.50 -9.37 -5.88
C GLU A 40 -0.08 -8.98 -6.28
N SER A 41 0.89 -9.47 -5.52
CA SER A 41 2.31 -9.28 -5.80
C SER A 41 2.70 -9.67 -7.24
N LYS A 42 2.12 -10.74 -7.78
CA LYS A 42 2.44 -11.23 -9.14
C LYS A 42 1.75 -10.45 -10.26
N ALA A 43 0.57 -9.94 -10.02
CA ALA A 43 -0.18 -9.16 -11.01
C ALA A 43 -1.16 -8.22 -10.31
N GLY A 44 -1.22 -6.96 -10.74
CA GLY A 44 -2.11 -5.98 -10.15
C GLY A 44 -2.08 -4.64 -10.85
N ASN A 45 -2.72 -3.67 -10.21
CA ASN A 45 -2.82 -2.30 -10.71
C ASN A 45 -2.85 -1.29 -9.56
N LEU A 46 -2.49 -0.07 -9.89
CA LEU A 46 -2.58 1.12 -9.04
C LEU A 46 -2.98 2.30 -9.93
N ARG A 47 -3.92 3.12 -9.47
CA ARG A 47 -4.39 4.27 -10.21
C ARG A 47 -4.54 5.49 -9.29
N LEU A 48 -4.01 6.62 -9.76
CA LEU A 48 -4.15 7.94 -9.14
C LEU A 48 -4.83 8.89 -10.12
N ASP A 49 -5.69 9.77 -9.61
CA ASP A 49 -6.31 10.86 -10.38
C ASP A 49 -6.05 12.20 -9.69
N SER A 50 -5.83 13.25 -10.49
CA SER A 50 -5.50 14.59 -9.98
C SER A 50 -6.66 15.31 -9.33
N GLY A 51 -7.84 14.79 -9.28
CA GLY A 51 -9.01 15.46 -8.65
C GLY A 51 -9.51 16.71 -9.35
N ASP A 52 -8.78 17.28 -10.29
CA ASP A 52 -9.15 18.49 -11.06
C ASP A 52 -9.92 18.09 -12.33
N ALA A 53 -11.16 17.67 -12.16
CA ALA A 53 -12.02 17.21 -13.24
C ALA A 53 -12.37 18.35 -14.24
N GLN A 54 -12.29 19.62 -13.85
CA GLN A 54 -12.64 20.75 -14.72
C GLN A 54 -11.51 21.14 -15.67
N ASN A 55 -10.27 20.82 -15.33
CA ASN A 55 -9.09 21.26 -16.07
C ASN A 55 -8.36 20.14 -16.84
N GLY A 56 -8.96 18.98 -16.96
CA GLY A 56 -8.39 17.85 -17.68
C GLY A 56 -7.62 16.93 -16.78
N VAL A 57 -8.29 15.88 -16.41
CA VAL A 57 -7.81 14.86 -15.50
C VAL A 57 -6.42 14.41 -15.92
N LEU A 58 -5.43 14.78 -15.15
CA LEU A 58 -4.16 14.10 -15.10
C LEU A 58 -4.33 12.89 -14.20
N GLY A 59 -3.90 11.74 -14.64
CA GLY A 59 -3.98 10.53 -13.84
C GLY A 59 -2.82 9.62 -14.16
N LEU A 60 -2.42 8.82 -13.18
CA LEU A 60 -1.45 7.74 -13.33
C LEU A 60 -2.16 6.41 -13.33
N GLU A 61 -1.83 5.57 -14.28
CA GLU A 61 -2.16 4.15 -14.26
C GLU A 61 -0.88 3.33 -14.25
N VAL A 62 -0.77 2.41 -13.31
CA VAL A 62 0.30 1.41 -13.22
C VAL A 62 -0.32 0.03 -13.26
N ARG A 63 0.22 -0.84 -14.09
CA ARG A 63 -0.14 -2.27 -14.13
C ARG A 63 1.13 -3.10 -14.11
N TRP A 64 1.09 -4.21 -13.43
CA TRP A 64 2.20 -5.16 -13.42
C TRP A 64 1.71 -6.59 -13.58
N SER A 65 2.59 -7.41 -14.09
CA SER A 65 2.40 -8.86 -14.16
C SER A 65 3.75 -9.55 -14.10
N GLN A 66 3.77 -10.78 -13.65
CA GLN A 66 4.96 -11.61 -13.71
C GLN A 66 4.88 -12.44 -15.00
N PRO A 67 5.81 -12.24 -15.96
CA PRO A 67 5.83 -13.00 -17.20
C PRO A 67 6.10 -14.47 -16.92
N LYS A 68 5.55 -15.34 -17.77
CA LYS A 68 5.85 -16.77 -17.72
C LYS A 68 7.14 -17.04 -18.53
N GLY A 69 8.03 -17.82 -17.97
CA GLY A 69 9.29 -18.21 -18.62
C GLY A 69 10.39 -17.14 -18.54
N LYS A 70 11.46 -17.35 -19.33
CA LYS A 70 12.59 -16.44 -19.37
C LYS A 70 12.21 -15.16 -20.10
N PHE A 71 12.53 -14.02 -19.50
CA PHE A 71 12.29 -12.71 -20.12
C PHE A 71 13.09 -12.53 -21.39
N THR A 72 12.48 -11.92 -22.41
CA THR A 72 13.14 -11.43 -23.63
C THR A 72 12.68 -10.00 -23.94
N ASP A 73 13.53 -9.19 -24.52
CA ASP A 73 13.21 -7.79 -24.85
C ASP A 73 12.00 -7.67 -25.80
N ALA A 74 11.81 -8.64 -26.70
CA ALA A 74 10.63 -8.70 -27.58
C ALA A 74 9.29 -8.73 -26.79
N MET A 75 9.30 -9.26 -25.56
CA MET A 75 8.08 -9.30 -24.74
C MET A 75 7.56 -7.91 -24.35
N LEU A 76 8.43 -6.89 -24.31
CA LEU A 76 7.99 -5.50 -24.08
C LEU A 76 7.13 -5.00 -25.24
N THR A 77 7.58 -5.19 -26.47
CA THR A 77 6.83 -4.81 -27.67
C THR A 77 5.53 -5.59 -27.78
N GLN A 78 5.58 -6.91 -27.59
CA GLN A 78 4.39 -7.77 -27.57
C GLN A 78 3.35 -7.34 -26.53
N ARG A 79 3.78 -6.77 -25.42
CA ARG A 79 2.90 -6.28 -24.36
C ARG A 79 2.30 -4.92 -24.68
N LEU A 80 3.03 -4.06 -25.40
CA LEU A 80 2.55 -2.73 -25.80
C LEU A 80 1.51 -2.81 -26.91
N GLU A 81 1.57 -3.76 -27.84
CA GLU A 81 0.60 -3.91 -28.92
C GLU A 81 -0.85 -4.03 -28.42
N PRO A 82 -1.24 -4.99 -27.56
CA PRO A 82 -2.59 -5.09 -27.04
C PRO A 82 -2.96 -3.89 -26.14
N PHE A 83 -1.98 -3.28 -25.48
CA PHE A 83 -2.20 -2.07 -24.69
C PHE A 83 -2.65 -0.91 -25.58
N PHE A 84 -1.96 -0.62 -26.68
CA PHE A 84 -2.37 0.40 -27.65
C PHE A 84 -3.69 0.05 -28.34
N ALA A 85 -3.89 -1.22 -28.71
CA ALA A 85 -5.15 -1.67 -29.28
C ALA A 85 -6.34 -1.38 -28.33
N SER A 86 -6.16 -1.52 -27.02
CA SER A 86 -7.17 -1.21 -26.02
C SER A 86 -7.48 0.29 -25.95
N ILE A 87 -6.46 1.15 -26.04
CA ILE A 87 -6.62 2.62 -26.08
C ILE A 87 -7.41 3.02 -27.31
N ILE A 88 -7.04 2.54 -28.50
CA ILE A 88 -7.71 2.81 -29.77
C ILE A 88 -9.18 2.35 -29.70
N LYS A 89 -9.42 1.15 -29.16
CA LYS A 89 -10.79 0.61 -29.01
C LYS A 89 -11.64 1.49 -28.11
N THR A 90 -11.07 2.00 -27.00
CA THR A 90 -11.77 2.88 -26.06
C THR A 90 -12.08 4.22 -26.71
N ALA A 91 -11.11 4.85 -27.39
CA ALA A 91 -11.31 6.10 -28.11
C ALA A 91 -12.40 6.01 -29.17
N ARG A 92 -12.44 4.90 -29.93
CA ARG A 92 -13.49 4.63 -30.94
C ARG A 92 -14.88 4.50 -30.32
N LYS A 93 -14.99 3.83 -29.17
CA LYS A 93 -16.28 3.69 -28.46
C LYS A 93 -16.84 5.02 -27.95
N GLN A 94 -15.96 5.94 -27.55
CA GLN A 94 -16.34 7.26 -27.06
C GLN A 94 -16.65 8.26 -28.20
N LYS A 95 -16.68 7.81 -29.47
CA LYS A 95 -16.86 8.63 -30.67
C LYS A 95 -15.84 9.78 -30.77
N SER A 96 -14.76 9.67 -30.10
CA SER A 96 -13.65 10.59 -30.13
C SER A 96 -12.82 10.30 -31.37
N LEU A 97 -13.25 10.86 -32.53
CA LEU A 97 -12.69 10.61 -33.84
C LEU A 97 -11.43 11.43 -34.16
N ALA A 98 -10.74 11.93 -33.16
CA ALA A 98 -9.43 12.50 -33.37
C ALA A 98 -8.48 11.42 -33.91
N LYS A 99 -7.64 11.81 -34.87
CA LYS A 99 -6.64 10.95 -35.49
C LYS A 99 -5.80 10.29 -34.40
N THR A 100 -5.93 8.97 -34.26
CA THR A 100 -5.21 8.23 -33.23
C THR A 100 -3.76 8.09 -33.67
N GLU A 101 -2.88 8.73 -32.96
CA GLU A 101 -1.44 8.57 -33.10
C GLU A 101 -0.91 7.77 -31.93
N SER A 102 -0.16 6.73 -32.20
CA SER A 102 0.59 6.00 -31.19
C SER A 102 2.02 5.84 -31.70
N HIS A 103 2.96 6.09 -30.84
CA HIS A 103 4.38 5.91 -31.15
C HIS A 103 5.08 5.32 -29.95
N ILE A 104 6.05 4.48 -30.22
CA ILE A 104 6.98 3.96 -29.22
C ILE A 104 8.28 4.76 -29.40
N THR A 105 8.62 5.56 -28.41
CA THR A 105 9.91 6.25 -28.39
C THR A 105 10.82 5.57 -27.38
N GLN A 106 12.10 5.43 -27.74
CA GLN A 106 13.14 5.14 -26.76
C GLN A 106 13.25 6.39 -25.87
N ASP A 107 13.07 6.25 -24.57
CA ASP A 107 13.16 7.39 -23.66
C ASP A 107 14.58 7.48 -23.08
N ASP A 108 15.41 8.32 -23.69
CA ASP A 108 16.81 8.53 -23.30
C ASP A 108 16.98 9.10 -21.88
N ARG A 109 15.89 9.59 -21.28
CA ARG A 109 15.86 10.16 -19.92
C ARG A 109 15.76 9.11 -18.81
N PHE A 110 15.37 7.90 -19.17
CA PHE A 110 15.48 6.75 -18.30
C PHE A 110 16.70 5.95 -18.77
N PRO A 111 17.87 6.09 -18.10
CA PRO A 111 19.08 5.40 -18.54
C PRO A 111 18.75 3.92 -18.74
N GLU A 112 19.21 3.39 -19.86
CA GLU A 112 19.01 2.00 -20.26
C GLU A 112 19.38 1.07 -19.10
N ARG A 113 18.36 0.66 -18.39
CA ARG A 113 18.43 -0.60 -17.66
C ARG A 113 17.81 -1.62 -18.59
N ASP A 114 18.47 -2.74 -18.77
CA ASP A 114 18.02 -3.83 -19.61
C ASP A 114 16.49 -3.92 -19.60
N ALA A 115 15.91 -3.84 -20.81
CA ALA A 115 14.50 -4.02 -21.03
C ALA A 115 13.55 -2.95 -20.47
N GLN A 116 13.75 -1.69 -20.87
CA GLN A 116 12.70 -0.68 -20.70
C GLN A 116 12.49 0.11 -21.97
N ARG A 117 11.25 0.61 -22.17
CA ARG A 117 10.88 1.47 -23.30
C ARG A 117 9.94 2.56 -22.83
N GLY A 118 10.24 3.80 -23.20
CA GLY A 118 9.29 4.90 -23.15
C GLY A 118 8.29 4.79 -24.31
N PHE A 119 7.08 5.27 -24.08
CA PHE A 119 6.07 5.36 -25.12
C PHE A 119 5.17 6.59 -24.95
N GLY A 120 4.58 7.03 -26.04
CA GLY A 120 3.55 8.04 -26.04
C GLY A 120 2.40 7.67 -26.97
N TRP A 121 1.25 8.27 -26.72
CA TRP A 121 0.08 8.13 -27.59
C TRP A 121 -0.79 9.39 -27.51
N ARG A 122 -1.61 9.59 -28.54
CA ARG A 122 -2.55 10.72 -28.62
C ARG A 122 -3.85 10.28 -29.26
N THR A 123 -4.95 10.69 -28.63
CA THR A 123 -6.33 10.61 -29.14
C THR A 123 -7.02 11.93 -28.79
N ASP A 124 -8.20 11.93 -28.22
CA ASP A 124 -8.81 13.00 -27.43
C ASP A 124 -8.08 13.26 -26.11
N ARG A 125 -7.15 12.37 -25.77
CA ARG A 125 -6.24 12.47 -24.65
C ARG A 125 -4.80 12.29 -25.12
N LYS A 126 -3.85 12.64 -24.27
CA LYS A 126 -2.42 12.37 -24.46
C LYS A 126 -1.93 11.50 -23.34
N GLY A 127 -1.18 10.45 -23.65
CA GLY A 127 -0.50 9.61 -22.67
C GLY A 127 1.00 9.62 -22.87
N ILE A 128 1.72 9.67 -21.77
CA ILE A 128 3.17 9.51 -21.68
C ILE A 128 3.41 8.35 -20.72
N GLY A 129 4.19 7.36 -21.12
CA GLY A 129 4.38 6.17 -20.31
C GLY A 129 5.70 5.47 -20.56
N ARG A 130 5.91 4.44 -19.75
CA ARG A 130 7.02 3.51 -19.91
C ARG A 130 6.59 2.09 -19.59
N ILE A 131 7.25 1.14 -20.20
CA ILE A 131 7.20 -0.28 -19.87
C ILE A 131 8.60 -0.75 -19.51
N TRP A 132 8.72 -1.60 -18.51
CA TRP A 132 10.00 -2.19 -18.12
C TRP A 132 9.83 -3.56 -17.50
N HIS A 133 10.87 -4.35 -17.58
CA HIS A 133 11.03 -5.57 -16.80
C HIS A 133 12.07 -5.34 -15.70
N CYS A 134 11.78 -5.77 -14.51
CA CYS A 134 12.70 -5.70 -13.38
C CYS A 134 13.35 -7.07 -13.17
N ALA A 135 14.65 -7.15 -13.31
CA ALA A 135 15.39 -8.40 -13.08
C ALA A 135 15.33 -8.86 -11.61
N GLU A 136 15.24 -7.91 -10.67
CA GLU A 136 15.23 -8.21 -9.23
C GLU A 136 13.92 -8.84 -8.78
N CYS A 137 12.77 -8.22 -9.08
CA CYS A 137 11.45 -8.74 -8.66
C CYS A 137 10.75 -9.58 -9.73
N GLY A 138 11.31 -9.71 -10.92
CA GLY A 138 10.75 -10.48 -12.04
C GLY A 138 9.46 -9.91 -12.63
N ARG A 139 9.05 -8.70 -12.25
CA ARG A 139 7.81 -8.07 -12.74
C ARG A 139 8.03 -7.34 -14.05
N MET A 140 7.07 -7.46 -14.94
CA MET A 140 6.89 -6.57 -16.07
C MET A 140 5.85 -5.52 -15.67
N CYS A 141 6.26 -4.26 -15.71
CA CYS A 141 5.44 -3.13 -15.31
C CYS A 141 5.18 -2.21 -16.51
N ILE A 142 3.96 -1.73 -16.66
CA ILE A 142 3.58 -0.68 -17.59
C ILE A 142 2.93 0.46 -16.80
N ALA A 143 3.38 1.67 -17.02
CA ALA A 143 2.84 2.85 -16.37
C ALA A 143 2.65 3.98 -17.37
N GLN A 144 1.58 4.74 -17.19
CA GLN A 144 1.31 5.92 -18.00
C GLN A 144 0.67 7.02 -17.16
N VAL A 145 1.03 8.26 -17.50
CA VAL A 145 0.32 9.46 -17.08
C VAL A 145 -0.52 9.92 -18.26
N VAL A 146 -1.80 10.14 -18.01
CA VAL A 146 -2.79 10.51 -19.01
C VAL A 146 -3.34 11.89 -18.71
N GLY A 147 -3.41 12.74 -19.68
CA GLY A 147 -3.96 14.10 -19.57
C GLY A 147 -4.61 14.59 -20.87
N GLN A 148 -5.15 15.80 -20.82
CA GLN A 148 -5.77 16.42 -21.98
C GLN A 148 -4.73 16.91 -23.01
N PRO A 149 -5.03 16.83 -24.33
CA PRO A 149 -4.13 17.27 -25.41
C PRO A 149 -4.02 18.74 -25.30
N GLY A 150 -3.98 19.63 -24.99
CA GLY A 150 -3.86 21.10 -24.95
C GLY A 150 -3.07 21.59 -23.77
N ARG A 151 -2.78 20.69 -22.81
CA ARG A 151 -1.96 21.03 -21.64
C ARG A 151 -0.61 20.33 -21.69
N ASP A 152 0.41 21.07 -21.33
CA ASP A 152 1.74 20.49 -21.14
C ASP A 152 1.87 19.94 -19.72
N PHE A 153 1.85 18.61 -19.60
CA PHE A 153 2.10 17.89 -18.37
C PHE A 153 3.36 17.02 -18.45
N THR A 154 4.16 17.26 -19.46
CA THR A 154 5.31 16.40 -19.77
C THR A 154 6.28 16.32 -18.60
N ALA A 155 6.62 17.44 -17.96
CA ALA A 155 7.53 17.47 -16.83
C ALA A 155 6.96 16.68 -15.63
N THR A 156 5.70 16.94 -15.27
CA THR A 156 5.04 16.20 -14.16
C THR A 156 4.97 14.70 -14.45
N ALA A 157 4.61 14.33 -15.70
CA ALA A 157 4.57 12.91 -16.09
C ALA A 157 5.93 12.24 -15.95
N GLN A 158 6.99 12.90 -16.37
CA GLN A 158 8.36 12.39 -16.26
C GLN A 158 8.76 12.18 -14.80
N ASP A 159 8.50 13.17 -13.96
CA ASP A 159 8.85 13.10 -12.55
C ASP A 159 8.10 11.98 -11.82
N VAL A 160 6.80 11.85 -12.07
CA VAL A 160 5.98 10.77 -11.52
C VAL A 160 6.48 9.41 -12.01
N LEU A 161 6.70 9.26 -13.31
CA LEU A 161 7.20 8.01 -13.89
C LEU A 161 8.62 7.67 -13.40
N ALA A 162 9.50 8.67 -13.20
CA ALA A 162 10.84 8.48 -12.65
C ALA A 162 10.84 8.02 -11.18
N SER A 163 9.81 8.42 -10.43
CA SER A 163 9.67 8.05 -9.02
C SER A 163 9.20 6.61 -8.79
N LEU A 164 8.65 5.95 -9.82
CA LEU A 164 8.11 4.61 -9.72
C LEU A 164 9.20 3.59 -9.29
N ARG A 165 8.84 2.79 -8.30
CA ARG A 165 9.62 1.64 -7.85
C ARG A 165 8.73 0.40 -7.89
N CYS A 166 9.22 -0.71 -8.39
CA CYS A 166 8.47 -1.97 -8.47
C CYS A 166 8.82 -2.96 -7.35
N HIS A 167 9.75 -2.60 -6.50
CA HIS A 167 10.14 -3.30 -5.28
C HIS A 167 10.72 -2.30 -4.29
N PRO A 168 10.72 -2.59 -2.99
CA PRO A 168 11.33 -1.74 -1.97
C PRO A 168 12.84 -1.59 -2.19
N ALA A 169 13.39 -0.45 -1.81
CA ALA A 169 14.84 -0.26 -1.80
C ALA A 169 15.52 -1.08 -0.70
N GLU A 170 14.80 -1.39 0.37
CA GLU A 170 15.26 -2.22 1.48
C GLU A 170 14.78 -3.66 1.31
N THR A 171 15.73 -4.57 1.28
CA THR A 171 15.46 -6.01 1.22
C THR A 171 14.76 -6.47 2.49
N GLY A 172 13.73 -7.31 2.35
CA GLY A 172 13.01 -7.88 3.49
C GLY A 172 11.79 -7.09 3.96
N TRP A 173 11.57 -5.87 3.45
CA TRP A 173 10.42 -5.05 3.79
C TRP A 173 9.58 -4.70 2.58
N ARG A 174 8.27 -4.48 2.77
CA ARG A 174 7.33 -4.08 1.71
C ARG A 174 6.55 -2.85 2.15
N THR A 175 6.59 -1.81 1.33
CA THR A 175 5.86 -0.56 1.58
C THR A 175 4.41 -0.69 1.11
N TRP A 176 3.51 -0.23 1.95
CA TRP A 176 2.09 -0.05 1.72
C TRP A 176 1.75 1.41 2.00
N ALA A 177 1.14 2.08 1.03
CA ALA A 177 0.77 3.48 1.19
C ALA A 177 -0.57 3.72 0.47
N LEU A 178 -1.63 3.71 1.23
CA LEU A 178 -3.00 3.86 0.75
C LEU A 178 -3.62 5.05 1.47
N TYR A 179 -4.09 6.01 0.69
CA TYR A 179 -4.61 7.27 1.22
C TYR A 179 -3.54 7.95 2.12
N ASP A 180 -3.84 8.16 3.40
CA ASP A 180 -2.92 8.78 4.34
C ASP A 180 -2.14 7.77 5.21
N LEU A 181 -2.53 6.48 5.16
CA LEU A 181 -1.80 5.41 5.84
C LEU A 181 -0.59 4.97 5.02
N LYS A 182 0.59 5.12 5.60
CA LYS A 182 1.84 4.58 5.08
C LYS A 182 2.45 3.65 6.12
N THR A 183 2.84 2.45 5.71
CA THR A 183 3.50 1.47 6.58
C THR A 183 4.46 0.59 5.81
N GLN A 184 5.41 -0.01 6.52
CA GLN A 184 6.24 -1.09 6.00
C GLN A 184 6.05 -2.33 6.85
N VAL A 185 5.87 -3.45 6.17
CA VAL A 185 5.67 -4.77 6.79
C VAL A 185 6.68 -5.74 6.18
N PRO A 186 7.19 -6.74 6.92
CA PRO A 186 8.12 -7.71 6.37
C PRO A 186 7.58 -8.35 5.08
N ALA A 187 8.46 -8.57 4.10
CA ALA A 187 8.06 -9.00 2.76
C ALA A 187 7.47 -10.42 2.70
N ASP A 188 7.72 -11.23 3.72
CA ASP A 188 7.19 -12.57 3.91
C ASP A 188 5.76 -12.59 4.50
N TYR A 189 5.27 -11.45 4.97
CA TYR A 189 3.86 -11.25 5.32
C TYR A 189 3.07 -10.80 4.09
N ALA A 190 2.12 -11.61 3.69
CA ALA A 190 1.22 -11.29 2.58
C ALA A 190 -0.06 -10.62 3.09
N LEU A 191 -0.61 -9.70 2.31
CA LEU A 191 -1.91 -9.10 2.62
C LEU A 191 -2.97 -10.19 2.71
N LYS A 192 -3.71 -10.20 3.80
CA LYS A 192 -4.82 -11.13 4.07
C LYS A 192 -6.15 -10.49 3.71
N GLY A 193 -6.72 -10.94 2.61
CA GLY A 193 -7.98 -10.38 2.11
C GLY A 193 -7.79 -9.00 1.46
N SER A 194 -8.86 -8.22 1.45
CA SER A 194 -8.85 -6.83 0.96
C SER A 194 -8.67 -5.85 2.09
N PRO A 195 -8.08 -4.66 1.85
CA PRO A 195 -8.13 -3.57 2.80
C PRO A 195 -9.56 -3.27 3.24
N GLN A 196 -9.76 -3.08 4.53
CA GLN A 196 -11.05 -2.62 5.04
C GLN A 196 -11.03 -1.09 5.06
N LEU A 197 -11.89 -0.49 4.25
CA LEU A 197 -12.03 0.96 4.15
C LEU A 197 -13.49 1.32 4.47
N MET A 198 -13.70 2.03 5.55
CA MET A 198 -15.02 2.51 5.98
C MET A 198 -14.92 3.94 6.50
N ASN A 199 -15.34 4.91 5.69
CA ASN A 199 -15.35 6.34 6.05
C ASN A 199 -14.02 6.84 6.68
N VAL A 200 -13.92 6.75 8.01
CA VAL A 200 -12.81 7.25 8.82
C VAL A 200 -11.81 6.15 9.21
N TYR A 201 -11.97 4.95 8.71
CA TYR A 201 -11.21 3.78 9.12
C TYR A 201 -10.56 3.08 7.93
N LEU A 202 -9.27 2.79 8.05
CA LEU A 202 -8.51 1.98 7.10
C LEU A 202 -7.74 0.91 7.87
N GLN A 203 -7.91 -0.37 7.48
CA GLN A 203 -7.18 -1.49 8.04
C GLN A 203 -6.49 -2.30 6.95
N LEU A 204 -5.24 -2.63 7.20
CA LEU A 204 -4.44 -3.59 6.44
C LEU A 204 -4.10 -4.77 7.35
N SER A 205 -4.51 -5.96 6.96
CA SER A 205 -4.18 -7.20 7.69
C SER A 205 -3.22 -8.05 6.87
N PHE A 206 -2.18 -8.54 7.50
CA PHE A 206 -1.12 -9.33 6.88
C PHE A 206 -0.98 -10.68 7.59
N GLN A 207 -0.58 -11.71 6.85
CA GLN A 207 -0.41 -13.06 7.37
C GLN A 207 0.92 -13.65 6.89
N TYR A 208 1.64 -14.29 7.79
CA TYR A 208 2.87 -15.01 7.48
C TYR A 208 2.54 -16.39 6.89
N GLY A 209 2.69 -16.53 5.59
CA GLY A 209 2.36 -17.76 4.88
C GLY A 209 0.94 -18.27 5.22
N GLN A 210 0.84 -19.52 5.64
CA GLN A 210 -0.41 -20.13 6.12
C GLN A 210 -0.46 -20.27 7.65
N SER A 211 0.42 -19.58 8.38
CA SER A 211 0.44 -19.61 9.84
C SER A 211 -0.72 -18.82 10.44
N LEU A 212 -0.84 -18.85 11.76
CA LEU A 212 -1.75 -17.99 12.52
C LEU A 212 -1.13 -16.62 12.83
N ASP A 213 0.13 -16.42 12.43
CA ASP A 213 0.85 -15.19 12.70
C ASP A 213 0.35 -14.08 11.79
N THR A 214 -0.19 -13.04 12.39
CA THR A 214 -0.79 -11.90 11.69
C THR A 214 -0.27 -10.59 12.23
N ILE A 215 -0.17 -9.62 11.34
CA ILE A 215 0.07 -8.23 11.64
C ILE A 215 -1.13 -7.45 11.13
N THR A 216 -1.61 -6.49 11.89
CA THR A 216 -2.67 -5.58 11.47
C THR A 216 -2.21 -4.15 11.73
N VAL A 217 -2.37 -3.29 10.73
CA VAL A 217 -2.10 -1.86 10.83
C VAL A 217 -3.41 -1.13 10.52
N GLU A 218 -3.80 -0.26 11.44
CA GLU A 218 -5.05 0.48 11.35
C GLU A 218 -4.80 1.97 11.48
N GLN A 219 -5.60 2.74 10.76
CA GLN A 219 -5.68 4.19 10.89
C GLN A 219 -7.13 4.60 11.07
N TRP A 220 -7.36 5.43 12.06
CA TRP A 220 -8.65 6.04 12.36
C TRP A 220 -8.52 7.55 12.21
N SER A 221 -9.16 8.14 11.22
CA SER A 221 -9.21 9.59 11.05
C SER A 221 -10.19 10.23 12.03
N MET A 222 -10.08 11.55 12.23
CA MET A 222 -10.92 12.32 13.16
C MET A 222 -10.74 11.87 14.63
N ALA A 223 -9.50 11.71 15.07
CA ALA A 223 -9.13 11.21 16.40
C ALA A 223 -9.90 11.89 17.53
N GLY A 224 -9.96 13.21 17.55
CA GLY A 224 -10.69 13.96 18.57
C GLY A 224 -12.17 13.59 18.68
N THR A 225 -12.81 13.20 17.55
CA THR A 225 -14.21 12.71 17.53
C THR A 225 -14.30 11.25 17.96
N GLN A 226 -13.29 10.44 17.65
CA GLN A 226 -13.25 9.03 18.00
C GLN A 226 -13.03 8.82 19.49
N ILE A 227 -12.07 9.53 20.09
CA ILE A 227 -11.69 9.41 21.50
C ILE A 227 -12.73 10.09 22.40
N LYS A 228 -13.34 11.22 21.99
CA LYS A 228 -14.34 11.97 22.77
C LYS A 228 -13.90 12.33 24.18
N GLY A 229 -12.60 12.59 24.38
CA GLY A 229 -12.02 12.90 25.69
C GLY A 229 -11.75 11.69 26.58
N ALA A 230 -11.96 10.47 26.10
CA ALA A 230 -11.54 9.24 26.79
C ALA A 230 -10.05 9.03 26.67
N TYR A 231 -9.50 8.13 27.48
CA TYR A 231 -8.10 7.68 27.34
C TYR A 231 -7.98 6.64 26.21
N LEU A 232 -6.76 6.50 25.65
CA LEU A 232 -6.49 5.55 24.56
C LEU A 232 -6.81 4.10 24.93
N ASP A 233 -6.62 3.70 26.18
CA ASP A 233 -6.93 2.35 26.68
C ASP A 233 -8.45 2.10 26.73
N GLU A 234 -9.24 3.07 27.16
CA GLU A 234 -10.71 3.00 27.16
C GLU A 234 -11.25 2.91 25.73
N TRP A 235 -10.71 3.74 24.84
CA TRP A 235 -11.04 3.71 23.42
C TRP A 235 -10.71 2.34 22.79
N PHE A 236 -9.50 1.80 23.06
CA PHE A 236 -9.09 0.49 22.55
C PHE A 236 -10.05 -0.61 23.03
N ARG A 237 -10.37 -0.65 24.32
CA ARG A 237 -11.30 -1.63 24.89
C ARG A 237 -12.68 -1.52 24.28
N GLU A 238 -13.19 -0.30 24.08
CA GLU A 238 -14.49 -0.08 23.45
C GLU A 238 -14.51 -0.62 22.01
N LYS A 239 -13.52 -0.31 21.21
CA LYS A 239 -13.41 -0.79 19.83
C LYS A 239 -13.22 -2.31 19.74
N ASN A 240 -12.59 -2.91 20.74
CA ASN A 240 -12.26 -4.33 20.77
C ASN A 240 -13.13 -5.14 21.76
N LYS A 241 -14.31 -4.68 22.13
CA LYS A 241 -15.24 -5.37 23.06
C LYS A 241 -15.45 -6.85 22.69
N SER A 242 -15.52 -7.18 21.41
CA SER A 242 -15.67 -8.55 20.93
C SER A 242 -14.45 -9.43 21.20
N LEU A 243 -13.27 -8.84 21.43
CA LEU A 243 -12.02 -9.54 21.75
C LEU A 243 -11.80 -9.67 23.26
N GLU A 244 -12.40 -8.82 24.08
CA GLU A 244 -12.22 -8.78 25.55
C GLU A 244 -12.36 -10.15 26.23
N PRO A 245 -13.34 -10.99 25.90
CA PRO A 245 -13.47 -12.29 26.56
C PRO A 245 -12.27 -13.20 26.36
N THR A 246 -11.49 -12.99 25.29
CA THR A 246 -10.36 -13.85 24.89
C THR A 246 -9.01 -13.17 24.99
N LEU A 247 -8.96 -11.85 25.20
CA LEU A 247 -7.75 -11.07 25.27
C LEU A 247 -7.37 -10.83 26.74
N ARG A 248 -6.15 -11.18 27.10
CA ARG A 248 -5.51 -10.88 28.40
C ARG A 248 -4.25 -10.11 28.09
N CYS A 249 -4.25 -8.80 28.30
CA CYS A 249 -3.09 -7.95 28.09
C CYS A 249 -2.92 -6.96 29.24
N GLU A 250 -1.66 -6.61 29.47
CA GLU A 250 -1.22 -5.52 30.32
C GLU A 250 -0.96 -4.31 29.43
N SER A 251 -1.30 -3.13 29.91
CA SER A 251 -1.06 -1.86 29.25
C SER A 251 0.08 -1.11 29.94
N SER A 252 0.94 -0.47 29.18
CA SER A 252 2.00 0.41 29.67
C SER A 252 2.10 1.66 28.79
N GLU A 253 2.49 2.76 29.41
CA GLU A 253 2.80 3.99 28.69
C GLU A 253 4.04 3.79 27.82
N SER A 254 4.03 4.38 26.64
CA SER A 254 5.10 4.31 25.65
C SER A 254 5.15 5.60 24.82
N GLU A 255 6.02 5.66 23.84
CA GLU A 255 6.13 6.78 22.91
C GLU A 255 6.26 6.25 21.47
N SER A 256 5.62 6.91 20.52
CA SER A 256 5.74 6.63 19.10
C SER A 256 5.73 7.93 18.28
N HIS A 257 6.73 8.14 17.45
CA HIS A 257 6.87 9.33 16.60
C HIS A 257 6.78 10.68 17.35
N GLY A 258 7.24 10.72 18.63
CA GLY A 258 7.16 11.91 19.48
C GLY A 258 5.78 12.12 20.12
N HIS A 259 4.87 11.17 20.00
CA HIS A 259 3.54 11.21 20.62
C HIS A 259 3.45 10.20 21.78
N PRO A 260 2.68 10.52 22.83
CA PRO A 260 2.29 9.54 23.81
C PRO A 260 1.60 8.34 23.17
N ALA A 261 2.00 7.15 23.57
CA ALA A 261 1.50 5.91 23.04
C ALA A 261 1.13 4.93 24.15
N LEU A 262 0.25 3.99 23.83
CA LEU A 262 -0.14 2.89 24.70
C LEU A 262 0.40 1.59 24.11
N GLU A 263 1.23 0.89 24.88
CA GLU A 263 1.68 -0.45 24.52
C GLU A 263 0.85 -1.50 25.26
N LEU A 264 0.41 -2.53 24.54
CA LEU A 264 -0.38 -3.63 25.05
C LEU A 264 0.34 -4.94 24.76
N ILE A 265 0.66 -5.72 25.80
CA ILE A 265 1.33 -7.02 25.66
C ILE A 265 0.54 -8.08 26.42
N GLY A 266 0.31 -9.24 25.78
CA GLY A 266 -0.44 -10.31 26.43
C GLY A 266 -0.70 -11.52 25.53
N HIS A 267 -1.84 -12.13 25.73
CA HIS A 267 -2.25 -13.34 25.03
C HIS A 267 -3.71 -13.29 24.62
N ARG A 268 -4.01 -13.88 23.47
CA ARG A 268 -5.38 -14.09 22.99
C ARG A 268 -5.67 -15.58 22.91
N GLY A 269 -6.81 -15.97 23.49
CA GLY A 269 -7.25 -17.37 23.56
C GLY A 269 -7.10 -17.92 24.98
N GLY A 270 -7.59 -19.13 25.21
CA GLY A 270 -7.57 -19.80 26.50
C GLY A 270 -8.79 -20.69 26.67
N VAL A 271 -8.82 -21.43 27.77
CA VAL A 271 -9.86 -22.44 28.07
C VAL A 271 -11.30 -21.89 28.05
N GLN A 272 -11.49 -20.63 28.42
CA GLN A 272 -12.81 -20.00 28.43
C GLN A 272 -13.44 -19.79 27.05
N TYR A 273 -12.64 -19.76 25.98
CA TYR A 273 -13.17 -19.64 24.61
C TYR A 273 -13.96 -20.87 24.18
N TRP A 274 -13.78 -22.02 24.85
CA TRP A 274 -14.26 -23.33 24.39
C TRP A 274 -15.45 -23.87 25.19
N VAL A 275 -15.70 -23.38 26.39
CA VAL A 275 -16.71 -23.96 27.29
C VAL A 275 -18.15 -23.79 26.80
N GLY A 276 -18.38 -22.85 25.87
CA GLY A 276 -19.74 -22.59 25.37
C GLY A 276 -20.13 -23.26 24.06
N GLN A 277 -19.20 -23.85 23.31
CA GLN A 277 -19.48 -24.24 21.91
C GLN A 277 -19.08 -25.64 21.47
N VAL A 278 -18.46 -26.49 22.31
CA VAL A 278 -17.95 -27.78 21.85
C VAL A 278 -18.34 -28.95 22.74
N PRO A 279 -18.89 -30.07 22.19
CA PRO A 279 -19.10 -31.31 22.91
C PRO A 279 -17.80 -31.84 23.50
N SER A 280 -17.83 -32.39 24.70
CA SER A 280 -16.69 -32.82 25.53
C SER A 280 -15.70 -33.79 24.87
N GLN A 281 -16.03 -34.36 23.72
CA GLN A 281 -15.18 -35.29 22.98
C GLN A 281 -14.12 -34.59 22.09
N LEU A 282 -14.22 -33.27 21.85
CA LEU A 282 -13.30 -32.49 21.03
C LEU A 282 -12.32 -31.63 21.84
N LEU A 283 -12.28 -31.72 23.16
CA LEU A 283 -11.38 -31.02 24.07
C LEU A 283 -9.87 -31.26 23.83
N ARG A 284 -9.52 -32.21 22.96
CA ARG A 284 -8.11 -32.48 22.59
C ARG A 284 -7.51 -31.52 21.55
N LEU A 285 -8.32 -30.67 20.95
CA LEU A 285 -7.87 -29.67 19.97
C LEU A 285 -7.85 -28.25 20.60
N GLN A 286 -7.16 -28.11 21.73
CA GLN A 286 -6.90 -26.77 22.29
C GLN A 286 -6.06 -25.99 21.29
N ARG A 287 -6.64 -24.93 20.70
CA ARG A 287 -5.82 -23.98 19.94
C ARG A 287 -4.88 -23.29 20.94
N PRO A 288 -3.57 -23.24 20.65
CA PRO A 288 -2.62 -22.58 21.55
C PRO A 288 -3.03 -21.12 21.73
N ALA A 289 -2.86 -20.60 22.93
CA ALA A 289 -2.93 -19.16 23.15
C ALA A 289 -1.92 -18.48 22.22
N LEU A 290 -2.34 -17.40 21.56
CA LEU A 290 -1.47 -16.61 20.72
C LEU A 290 -0.94 -15.42 21.50
N HIS A 291 0.33 -15.12 21.37
CA HIS A 291 0.92 -13.89 21.87
C HIS A 291 0.30 -12.71 21.15
N PHE A 292 -0.08 -11.70 21.91
CA PHE A 292 -0.63 -10.45 21.43
C PHE A 292 0.31 -9.32 21.81
N ALA A 293 0.62 -8.45 20.85
CA ALA A 293 1.31 -7.19 21.12
C ALA A 293 0.70 -6.10 20.25
N ALA A 294 0.50 -4.92 20.81
CA ALA A 294 -0.01 -3.77 20.08
C ALA A 294 0.65 -2.48 20.57
N LEU A 295 0.81 -1.53 19.66
CA LEU A 295 1.19 -0.15 19.95
C LEU A 295 0.16 0.77 19.28
N LEU A 296 -0.35 1.70 20.09
CA LEU A 296 -1.44 2.59 19.73
C LEU A 296 -1.06 4.01 20.11
N TRP A 297 -1.19 4.96 19.19
CA TRP A 297 -0.95 6.38 19.46
C TRP A 297 -1.91 7.29 18.72
N GLU A 298 -2.14 8.46 19.29
CA GLU A 298 -2.82 9.56 18.65
C GLU A 298 -1.80 10.53 18.06
N CYS A 299 -2.02 10.97 16.83
CA CYS A 299 -1.27 12.03 16.18
C CYS A 299 -2.16 13.27 16.02
N PRO A 300 -1.94 14.31 16.83
CA PRO A 300 -2.72 15.55 16.75
C PRO A 300 -2.56 16.27 15.41
N GLU A 301 -1.35 16.24 14.82
CA GLU A 301 -1.02 16.93 13.57
C GLU A 301 -1.84 16.42 12.38
N SER A 302 -2.04 15.11 12.30
CA SER A 302 -2.87 14.50 11.25
C SER A 302 -4.30 14.22 11.71
N ASN A 303 -4.60 14.47 13.00
CA ASN A 303 -5.88 14.14 13.63
C ASN A 303 -6.27 12.67 13.41
N THR A 304 -5.31 11.76 13.66
CA THR A 304 -5.47 10.30 13.45
C THR A 304 -5.06 9.50 14.68
N ILE A 305 -5.67 8.33 14.82
CA ILE A 305 -5.20 7.27 15.71
C ILE A 305 -4.59 6.18 14.83
N ILE A 306 -3.39 5.74 15.17
CA ILE A 306 -2.72 4.62 14.52
C ILE A 306 -2.62 3.47 15.50
N LEU A 307 -2.90 2.26 15.02
CA LEU A 307 -2.75 1.02 15.76
C LEU A 307 -1.95 0.03 14.93
N VAL A 308 -0.86 -0.46 15.49
CA VAL A 308 -0.09 -1.59 14.97
C VAL A 308 -0.21 -2.74 15.94
N GLN A 309 -0.70 -3.88 15.49
CA GLN A 309 -0.86 -5.05 16.34
C GLN A 309 -0.35 -6.34 15.69
N SER A 310 0.18 -7.22 16.49
CA SER A 310 0.59 -8.57 16.10
C SER A 310 -0.12 -9.63 16.93
N LEU A 311 -0.47 -10.72 16.26
CA LEU A 311 -1.00 -11.91 16.90
C LEU A 311 -0.22 -13.12 16.34
N SER A 312 0.46 -13.89 17.20
CA SER A 312 1.44 -14.86 16.74
C SER A 312 1.67 -15.99 17.73
N ARG A 313 2.22 -17.11 17.24
CA ARG A 313 2.57 -18.25 18.08
C ARG A 313 3.79 -18.01 18.98
N ARG A 314 4.62 -17.04 18.62
CA ARG A 314 5.81 -16.63 19.39
C ARG A 314 5.73 -15.13 19.68
N PRO A 315 6.29 -14.65 20.77
CA PRO A 315 6.32 -13.21 21.04
C PRO A 315 6.94 -12.43 19.87
N GLN A 316 6.27 -11.40 19.41
CA GLN A 316 6.71 -10.52 18.31
C GLN A 316 6.65 -9.05 18.68
N VAL A 317 6.93 -8.73 19.94
CA VAL A 317 6.88 -7.34 20.46
C VAL A 317 7.84 -6.44 19.68
N GLU A 318 9.08 -6.89 19.48
CA GLU A 318 10.09 -6.10 18.76
C GLU A 318 9.71 -5.86 17.30
N LEU A 319 9.16 -6.89 16.63
CA LEU A 319 8.66 -6.73 15.26
C LEU A 319 7.50 -5.73 15.18
N MET A 320 6.57 -5.79 16.13
CA MET A 320 5.47 -4.84 16.23
C MET A 320 5.98 -3.41 16.41
N ARG A 321 6.94 -3.19 17.32
CA ARG A 321 7.59 -1.89 17.54
C ARG A 321 8.32 -1.40 16.30
N GLU A 322 9.02 -2.27 15.59
CA GLU A 322 9.72 -1.91 14.35
C GLU A 322 8.72 -1.49 13.26
N ILE A 323 7.60 -2.20 13.10
CA ILE A 323 6.54 -1.82 12.16
C ILE A 323 5.94 -0.46 12.56
N ALA A 324 5.68 -0.24 13.86
CA ALA A 324 5.20 1.05 14.34
C ALA A 324 6.16 2.19 13.99
N THR A 325 7.46 2.02 14.21
CA THR A 325 8.49 2.99 13.80
C THR A 325 8.47 3.26 12.28
N ARG A 326 8.07 2.28 11.47
CA ARG A 326 7.94 2.37 10.01
C ARG A 326 6.55 2.81 9.53
N THR A 327 5.69 3.21 10.47
CA THR A 327 4.32 3.69 10.22
C THR A 327 4.21 5.14 10.68
N PRO A 328 4.73 6.11 9.90
CA PRO A 328 4.65 7.52 10.24
C PRO A 328 3.21 8.00 10.20
N CYS A 329 2.87 8.95 11.04
CA CYS A 329 1.52 9.55 11.13
C CYS A 329 1.43 10.94 10.48
N HIS A 330 2.57 11.56 10.11
CA HIS A 330 2.65 12.86 9.41
C HIS A 330 3.95 13.02 8.64
#